data_75460f2443f6e12cb104ac79108dad41
#
_entry.id   75460f2443f6e12cb104ac79108dad41
#
_cell.length_a   1.000
_cell.length_b   1.000
_cell.length_c   1.000
_cell.angle_alpha   90.00
_cell.angle_beta   90.00
_cell.angle_gamma   90.00
#
_symmetry.space_group_name_H-M   'P 1'
#
loop_
_entity.id
_entity.type
_entity.pdbx_description
1 polymer ?
#
loop_
_entity_poly.entity_id
_entity_poly.type
_entity_poly.pdbx_seq_one_letter_code
_entity_poly.pdbx_strand_id
1 'polypeptide(L)'
;MGSLNLKIIYRFLGLTAVLNGIFMFIAFPFSMFHQETAQMGILNAGIVTIFMGLILYFFNKPTSTNIQKKEGYLIVTLGWLTLSFTGMLPYLFTGTIPSLTDAFFETMSGYSTTGSSILTDIEAMPKGILFWRSATHWIGGMGIIVLTIAILPLLGIGGMQLFMAEAPGPSADKLHPRITDTAKRLWLIYVLLTFIEFLLLKVAGMNWFDAINHAMATVSTGGFSTKNNSLSYWNAMPMVQYVIIFFMFVAGTNFVLTYFALKGKVKKVLQSEEFRYYFFGILSMTTLVVFIILFFRDEALQTTIAHPAIYGATESAIRHALFQVTSIITTTGFVTADFTMWSFFATGIFFALFFVGGSAGSTSGGIKIVRHIVMLKNSFLEFKKTLHPNAIIPVRYNEKAVSQTIVFNILSFFVIYMLIFMISSVVLTFLGLDFTSALGAAASSLGNIGPAIGSVSPVHNFAHLSAGAKWFCSFLMLIGRLELFTVLILFTPFFWRKN
;
A
#
# COMPACT_ATOMS: atom_id res chain seq x y z
N MET A 1 -9.76 17.87 30.54
CA MET A 1 -9.70 16.78 29.55
C MET A 1 -9.21 15.51 30.23
N GLY A 2 -9.89 14.37 30.02
CA GLY A 2 -9.69 13.14 30.79
C GLY A 2 -8.34 12.47 30.50
N SER A 3 -7.90 11.66 31.47
CA SER A 3 -6.76 10.74 31.30
C SER A 3 -7.08 9.76 30.15
N LEU A 4 -6.04 9.35 29.40
CA LEU A 4 -6.15 8.33 28.36
C LEU A 4 -6.86 7.09 28.91
N ASN A 5 -7.90 6.65 28.21
CA ASN A 5 -8.64 5.44 28.58
C ASN A 5 -7.94 4.21 27.98
N LEU A 6 -6.91 3.71 28.66
CA LEU A 6 -6.15 2.54 28.22
C LEU A 6 -7.02 1.29 28.05
N LYS A 7 -8.11 1.17 28.83
CA LYS A 7 -9.01 0.00 28.73
C LYS A 7 -9.70 -0.07 27.37
N ILE A 8 -10.10 1.08 26.79
CA ILE A 8 -10.72 1.10 25.46
C ILE A 8 -9.69 0.71 24.39
N ILE A 9 -8.44 1.18 24.54
CA ILE A 9 -7.35 0.84 23.62
C ILE A 9 -7.11 -0.68 23.64
N TYR A 10 -6.85 -1.27 24.80
CA TYR A 10 -6.62 -2.73 24.91
C TYR A 10 -7.79 -3.56 24.42
N ARG A 11 -9.03 -3.11 24.62
CA ARG A 11 -10.21 -3.78 24.09
C ARG A 11 -10.26 -3.79 22.58
N PHE A 12 -9.90 -2.68 21.91
CA PHE A 12 -9.79 -2.61 20.46
C PHE A 12 -8.65 -3.50 19.93
N LEU A 13 -7.49 -3.48 20.58
CA LEU A 13 -6.37 -4.37 20.21
C LEU A 13 -6.76 -5.84 20.36
N GLY A 14 -7.49 -6.18 21.41
CA GLY A 14 -8.03 -7.52 21.61
C GLY A 14 -8.97 -7.95 20.48
N LEU A 15 -9.91 -7.08 20.08
CA LEU A 15 -10.79 -7.34 18.94
C LEU A 15 -10.03 -7.52 17.64
N THR A 16 -9.03 -6.67 17.39
CA THR A 16 -8.18 -6.77 16.21
C THR A 16 -7.42 -8.10 16.17
N ALA A 17 -6.88 -8.55 17.31
CA ALA A 17 -6.21 -9.84 17.41
C ALA A 17 -7.17 -11.02 17.17
N VAL A 18 -8.39 -10.99 17.75
CA VAL A 18 -9.41 -12.02 17.50
C VAL A 18 -9.74 -12.13 16.02
N LEU A 19 -10.01 -11.01 15.36
CA LEU A 19 -10.29 -10.99 13.92
C LEU A 19 -9.11 -11.55 13.11
N ASN A 20 -7.89 -11.18 13.48
CA ASN A 20 -6.69 -11.69 12.82
C ASN A 20 -6.56 -13.20 12.95
N GLY A 21 -6.78 -13.76 14.13
CA GLY A 21 -6.78 -15.21 14.36
C GLY A 21 -7.87 -15.95 13.58
N ILE A 22 -9.07 -15.34 13.41
CA ILE A 22 -10.12 -15.90 12.55
C ILE A 22 -9.66 -15.98 11.09
N PHE A 23 -8.97 -14.94 10.57
CA PHE A 23 -8.41 -14.97 9.22
C PHE A 23 -7.32 -16.02 9.04
N MET A 24 -6.52 -16.33 10.09
CA MET A 24 -5.54 -17.42 10.04
C MET A 24 -6.23 -18.77 9.77
N PHE A 25 -7.42 -19.00 10.34
CA PHE A 25 -8.16 -20.25 10.06
C PHE A 25 -8.61 -20.37 8.61
N ILE A 26 -8.72 -19.29 7.85
CA ILE A 26 -9.01 -19.36 6.40
C ILE A 26 -7.81 -19.92 5.63
N ALA A 27 -6.57 -19.76 6.13
CA ALA A 27 -5.38 -20.37 5.53
C ALA A 27 -5.24 -21.88 5.80
N PHE A 28 -5.83 -22.37 6.89
CA PHE A 28 -5.74 -23.78 7.29
C PHE A 28 -6.27 -24.76 6.23
N PRO A 29 -7.45 -24.58 5.58
CA PRO A 29 -7.93 -25.48 4.53
C PRO A 29 -6.97 -25.62 3.35
N PHE A 30 -6.22 -24.58 2.99
CA PHE A 30 -5.24 -24.64 1.89
C PHE A 30 -4.08 -25.56 2.25
N SER A 31 -3.57 -25.48 3.48
CA SER A 31 -2.52 -26.39 3.97
C SER A 31 -3.03 -27.83 4.10
N MET A 32 -4.27 -28.01 4.56
CA MET A 32 -4.91 -29.31 4.70
C MET A 32 -5.13 -29.99 3.33
N PHE A 33 -5.61 -29.24 2.35
CA PHE A 33 -5.86 -29.75 0.99
C PHE A 33 -4.57 -30.27 0.32
N HIS A 34 -3.43 -29.62 0.59
CA HIS A 34 -2.13 -30.01 0.06
C HIS A 34 -1.36 -30.97 0.99
N GLN A 35 -1.97 -31.44 2.07
CA GLN A 35 -1.39 -32.38 3.05
C GLN A 35 -0.02 -31.92 3.62
N GLU A 36 0.11 -30.63 3.90
CA GLU A 36 1.33 -30.01 4.38
C GLU A 36 1.53 -30.22 5.88
N THR A 37 2.79 -30.30 6.32
CA THR A 37 3.14 -30.33 7.75
C THR A 37 2.82 -29.00 8.47
N ALA A 38 2.71 -27.92 7.72
CA ALA A 38 2.42 -26.57 8.22
C ALA A 38 1.03 -26.38 8.83
N GLN A 39 0.07 -27.28 8.54
CA GLN A 39 -1.33 -27.16 8.98
C GLN A 39 -1.48 -26.94 10.49
N MET A 40 -0.77 -27.72 11.32
CA MET A 40 -0.85 -27.58 12.78
C MET A 40 -0.23 -26.29 13.30
N GLY A 41 0.83 -25.81 12.65
CA GLY A 41 1.44 -24.51 12.99
C GLY A 41 0.47 -23.35 12.74
N ILE A 42 -0.23 -23.36 11.61
CA ILE A 42 -1.24 -22.33 11.27
C ILE A 42 -2.41 -22.38 12.26
N LEU A 43 -2.92 -23.59 12.56
CA LEU A 43 -4.01 -23.78 13.51
C LEU A 43 -3.65 -23.26 14.90
N ASN A 44 -2.50 -23.66 15.42
CA ASN A 44 -2.02 -23.22 16.74
C ASN A 44 -1.80 -21.70 16.78
N ALA A 45 -1.27 -21.10 15.73
CA ALA A 45 -1.11 -19.64 15.63
C ALA A 45 -2.47 -18.92 15.73
N GLY A 46 -3.49 -19.42 15.02
CA GLY A 46 -4.86 -18.88 15.08
C GLY A 46 -5.46 -18.99 16.49
N ILE A 47 -5.35 -20.17 17.12
CA ILE A 47 -5.87 -20.42 18.49
C ILE A 47 -5.20 -19.47 19.50
N VAL A 48 -3.86 -19.40 19.49
CA VAL A 48 -3.09 -18.54 20.41
C VAL A 48 -3.48 -17.06 20.20
N THR A 49 -3.59 -16.63 18.96
CA THR A 49 -3.95 -15.23 18.62
C THR A 49 -5.35 -14.90 19.11
N ILE A 50 -6.36 -15.78 18.91
CA ILE A 50 -7.71 -15.56 19.39
C ILE A 50 -7.73 -15.54 20.94
N PHE A 51 -7.04 -16.47 21.57
CA PHE A 51 -7.00 -16.55 23.03
C PHE A 51 -6.40 -15.28 23.64
N MET A 52 -5.25 -14.81 23.14
CA MET A 52 -4.65 -13.53 23.56
C MET A 52 -5.61 -12.35 23.33
N GLY A 53 -6.28 -12.32 22.19
CA GLY A 53 -7.24 -11.28 21.84
C GLY A 53 -8.44 -11.28 22.77
N LEU A 54 -9.00 -12.44 23.11
CA LEU A 54 -10.13 -12.57 24.07
C LEU A 54 -9.73 -12.13 25.46
N ILE A 55 -8.54 -12.48 25.94
CA ILE A 55 -8.01 -11.99 27.21
C ILE A 55 -8.02 -10.47 27.22
N LEU A 56 -7.41 -9.82 26.23
CA LEU A 56 -7.36 -8.37 26.14
C LEU A 56 -8.78 -7.75 26.08
N TYR A 57 -9.70 -8.37 25.36
CA TYR A 57 -11.05 -7.88 25.18
C TYR A 57 -11.88 -7.95 26.46
N PHE A 58 -11.89 -9.08 27.18
CA PHE A 58 -12.74 -9.30 28.34
C PHE A 58 -12.21 -8.65 29.63
N PHE A 59 -10.87 -8.64 29.82
CA PHE A 59 -10.28 -8.04 31.01
C PHE A 59 -10.26 -6.50 30.98
N ASN A 60 -10.52 -5.87 29.84
CA ASN A 60 -10.45 -4.42 29.68
C ASN A 60 -11.83 -3.82 29.33
N LYS A 61 -12.83 -3.97 30.20
CA LYS A 61 -14.14 -3.31 30.03
C LYS A 61 -13.99 -1.80 30.28
N PRO A 62 -14.21 -0.94 29.26
CA PRO A 62 -14.09 0.50 29.44
C PRO A 62 -15.31 1.04 30.19
N THR A 63 -15.13 2.07 31.01
CA THR A 63 -16.21 2.79 31.70
C THR A 63 -16.94 3.77 30.79
N SER A 64 -16.33 4.18 29.69
CA SER A 64 -16.89 5.05 28.66
C SER A 64 -16.57 4.51 27.28
N THR A 65 -17.52 4.60 26.35
CA THR A 65 -17.36 4.18 24.94
C THR A 65 -16.93 5.34 24.03
N ASN A 66 -16.83 6.56 24.57
CA ASN A 66 -16.40 7.71 23.77
C ASN A 66 -14.89 7.71 23.58
N ILE A 67 -14.46 7.58 22.33
CA ILE A 67 -13.04 7.61 21.93
C ILE A 67 -12.60 9.05 21.68
N GLN A 68 -11.55 9.50 22.37
CA GLN A 68 -10.92 10.79 22.14
C GLN A 68 -9.91 10.73 20.98
N LYS A 69 -9.53 11.89 20.43
CA LYS A 69 -8.55 11.97 19.32
C LYS A 69 -7.23 11.29 19.65
N LYS A 70 -6.70 11.50 20.86
CA LYS A 70 -5.43 10.88 21.31
C LYS A 70 -5.54 9.35 21.34
N GLU A 71 -6.65 8.82 21.82
CA GLU A 71 -6.92 7.37 21.85
C GLU A 71 -7.03 6.79 20.44
N GLY A 72 -7.65 7.53 19.51
CA GLY A 72 -7.73 7.15 18.10
C GLY A 72 -6.37 6.94 17.45
N TYR A 73 -5.43 7.87 17.62
CA TYR A 73 -4.05 7.71 17.10
C TYR A 73 -3.34 6.48 17.70
N LEU A 74 -3.50 6.25 19.01
CA LEU A 74 -2.91 5.07 19.67
C LEU A 74 -3.56 3.77 19.19
N ILE A 75 -4.89 3.71 19.08
CA ILE A 75 -5.63 2.53 18.61
C ILE A 75 -5.16 2.14 17.22
N VAL A 76 -5.03 3.12 16.32
CA VAL A 76 -4.59 2.87 14.95
C VAL A 76 -3.16 2.34 14.91
N THR A 77 -2.21 3.07 15.50
CA THR A 77 -0.80 2.69 15.45
C THR A 77 -0.53 1.36 16.15
N LEU A 78 -1.06 1.17 17.36
CA LEU A 78 -0.90 -0.07 18.10
C LEU A 78 -1.70 -1.23 17.48
N GLY A 79 -2.83 -0.94 16.81
CA GLY A 79 -3.60 -1.93 16.07
C GLY A 79 -2.79 -2.54 14.92
N TRP A 80 -2.08 -1.72 14.14
CA TRP A 80 -1.19 -2.21 13.09
C TRP A 80 -0.01 -3.01 13.64
N LEU A 81 0.58 -2.57 14.75
CA LEU A 81 1.61 -3.34 15.43
C LEU A 81 1.05 -4.68 15.95
N THR A 82 -0.16 -4.68 16.53
CA THR A 82 -0.81 -5.92 17.00
C THR A 82 -1.06 -6.89 15.84
N LEU A 83 -1.57 -6.41 14.69
CA LEU A 83 -1.72 -7.23 13.49
C LEU A 83 -0.39 -7.85 13.07
N SER A 84 0.70 -7.05 13.06
CA SER A 84 2.00 -7.53 12.63
C SER A 84 2.62 -8.52 13.61
N PHE A 85 2.54 -8.26 14.92
CA PHE A 85 3.05 -9.18 15.94
C PHE A 85 2.25 -10.49 16.03
N THR A 86 0.94 -10.44 15.87
CA THR A 86 0.13 -11.67 15.85
C THR A 86 0.24 -12.37 14.49
N GLY A 87 0.27 -11.61 13.40
CA GLY A 87 0.33 -12.16 12.05
C GLY A 87 1.63 -12.87 11.68
N MET A 88 2.73 -12.66 12.43
CA MET A 88 3.97 -13.41 12.22
C MET A 88 3.93 -14.83 12.84
N LEU A 89 2.97 -15.12 13.75
CA LEU A 89 2.91 -16.40 14.45
C LEU A 89 2.77 -17.61 13.51
N PRO A 90 2.00 -17.58 12.41
CA PRO A 90 1.98 -18.68 11.45
C PRO A 90 3.37 -19.01 10.88
N TYR A 91 4.20 -18.03 10.57
CA TYR A 91 5.56 -18.25 10.08
C TYR A 91 6.46 -18.89 11.13
N LEU A 92 6.39 -18.43 12.38
CA LEU A 92 7.19 -18.94 13.50
C LEU A 92 6.76 -20.37 13.88
N PHE A 93 5.45 -20.62 14.01
CA PHE A 93 4.92 -21.92 14.47
C PHE A 93 5.06 -23.02 13.42
N THR A 94 5.09 -22.65 12.14
CA THR A 94 5.38 -23.61 11.06
C THR A 94 6.87 -23.80 10.82
N GLY A 95 7.72 -22.94 11.41
CA GLY A 95 9.17 -22.94 11.20
C GLY A 95 9.59 -22.47 9.80
N THR A 96 8.67 -21.94 8.99
CA THR A 96 8.96 -21.47 7.63
C THR A 96 9.83 -20.23 7.61
N ILE A 97 9.68 -19.35 8.60
CA ILE A 97 10.56 -18.19 8.86
C ILE A 97 10.90 -18.23 10.36
N PRO A 98 12.00 -18.88 10.75
CA PRO A 98 12.32 -19.09 12.17
C PRO A 98 12.84 -17.83 12.88
N SER A 99 13.37 -16.86 12.12
CA SER A 99 13.84 -15.58 12.66
C SER A 99 12.69 -14.66 12.99
N LEU A 100 12.61 -14.18 14.24
CA LEU A 100 11.59 -13.21 14.67
C LEU A 100 11.65 -11.90 13.87
N THR A 101 12.86 -11.42 13.59
CA THR A 101 13.08 -10.20 12.79
C THR A 101 12.53 -10.37 11.37
N ASP A 102 12.80 -11.51 10.74
CA ASP A 102 12.39 -11.80 9.37
C ASP A 102 10.89 -12.05 9.28
N ALA A 103 10.32 -12.80 10.24
CA ALA A 103 8.88 -13.02 10.32
C ALA A 103 8.11 -11.72 10.56
N PHE A 104 8.62 -10.82 11.40
CA PHE A 104 8.03 -9.50 11.63
C PHE A 104 8.11 -8.63 10.37
N PHE A 105 9.27 -8.59 9.71
CA PHE A 105 9.47 -7.83 8.47
C PHE A 105 8.49 -8.28 7.38
N GLU A 106 8.42 -9.60 7.09
CA GLU A 106 7.51 -10.16 6.09
C GLU A 106 6.06 -9.83 6.42
N THR A 107 5.67 -9.92 7.70
CA THR A 107 4.31 -9.63 8.16
C THR A 107 3.99 -8.14 8.10
N MET A 108 4.91 -7.27 8.51
CA MET A 108 4.73 -5.82 8.43
C MET A 108 4.62 -5.39 6.96
N SER A 109 5.48 -5.92 6.08
CA SER A 109 5.38 -5.72 4.63
C SER A 109 4.04 -6.23 4.10
N GLY A 110 3.56 -7.35 4.61
CA GLY A 110 2.25 -7.91 4.31
C GLY A 110 1.12 -6.93 4.63
N TYR A 111 0.92 -6.57 5.88
CA TYR A 111 -0.18 -5.69 6.29
C TYR A 111 -0.06 -4.28 5.74
N SER A 112 1.14 -3.70 5.71
CA SER A 112 1.33 -2.37 5.11
C SER A 112 1.16 -2.35 3.59
N THR A 113 0.90 -3.53 2.98
CA THR A 113 0.79 -3.72 1.53
C THR A 113 2.02 -3.20 0.78
N THR A 114 3.20 -3.33 1.38
CA THR A 114 4.45 -2.87 0.77
C THR A 114 4.96 -3.85 -0.28
N GLY A 115 4.94 -5.17 0.02
CA GLY A 115 5.39 -6.18 -0.93
C GLY A 115 6.89 -6.47 -0.93
N SER A 116 7.68 -5.82 -0.07
CA SER A 116 9.09 -6.18 0.16
C SER A 116 9.17 -7.55 0.86
N SER A 117 10.02 -8.45 0.40
CA SER A 117 10.10 -9.82 0.94
C SER A 117 11.53 -10.16 1.37
N ILE A 118 11.62 -10.97 2.44
CA ILE A 118 12.87 -11.60 2.87
C ILE A 118 13.00 -13.04 2.33
N LEU A 119 11.96 -13.54 1.65
CA LEU A 119 11.98 -14.91 1.15
C LEU A 119 12.91 -15.03 -0.05
N THR A 120 13.82 -15.98 0.01
CA THR A 120 14.75 -16.31 -1.09
C THR A 120 14.17 -17.35 -2.03
N ASP A 121 13.31 -18.24 -1.52
CA ASP A 121 12.57 -19.23 -2.30
C ASP A 121 11.11 -19.28 -1.85
N ILE A 122 10.27 -18.55 -2.61
CA ILE A 122 8.82 -18.45 -2.36
C ILE A 122 8.13 -19.76 -2.78
N GLU A 123 8.62 -20.44 -3.82
CA GLU A 123 7.96 -21.60 -4.40
C GLU A 123 8.12 -22.85 -3.52
N ALA A 124 9.16 -22.88 -2.67
CA ALA A 124 9.35 -23.93 -1.67
C ALA A 124 8.42 -23.79 -0.45
N MET A 125 7.76 -22.65 -0.27
CA MET A 125 6.89 -22.39 0.88
C MET A 125 5.60 -23.22 0.82
N PRO A 126 5.07 -23.70 1.98
CA PRO A 126 3.77 -24.34 2.06
C PRO A 126 2.64 -23.44 1.50
N LYS A 127 1.68 -24.03 0.78
CA LYS A 127 0.56 -23.29 0.16
C LYS A 127 -0.30 -22.57 1.19
N GLY A 128 -0.52 -23.16 2.37
CA GLY A 128 -1.21 -22.47 3.46
C GLY A 128 -0.50 -21.19 3.91
N ILE A 129 0.84 -21.21 3.96
CA ILE A 129 1.66 -20.02 4.30
C ILE A 129 1.65 -18.99 3.16
N LEU A 130 1.72 -19.41 1.89
CA LEU A 130 1.60 -18.49 0.75
C LEU A 130 0.22 -17.82 0.71
N PHE A 131 -0.85 -18.58 1.01
CA PHE A 131 -2.18 -18.02 1.13
C PHE A 131 -2.26 -17.02 2.29
N TRP A 132 -1.71 -17.35 3.47
CA TRP A 132 -1.64 -16.43 4.59
C TRP A 132 -0.91 -15.14 4.23
N ARG A 133 0.21 -15.26 3.53
CA ARG A 133 1.00 -14.14 3.03
C ARG A 133 0.16 -13.18 2.15
N SER A 134 -0.59 -13.71 1.20
CA SER A 134 -1.50 -12.93 0.36
C SER A 134 -2.71 -12.39 1.15
N ALA A 135 -3.19 -13.14 2.13
CA ALA A 135 -4.27 -12.70 3.02
C ALA A 135 -3.86 -11.50 3.89
N THR A 136 -2.59 -11.41 4.34
CA THR A 136 -2.10 -10.23 5.06
C THR A 136 -2.19 -8.97 4.22
N HIS A 137 -1.87 -9.03 2.91
CA HIS A 137 -2.09 -7.93 1.97
C HIS A 137 -3.56 -7.56 1.87
N TRP A 138 -4.42 -8.56 1.68
CA TRP A 138 -5.85 -8.34 1.51
C TRP A 138 -6.49 -7.70 2.75
N ILE A 139 -6.11 -8.15 3.95
CA ILE A 139 -6.54 -7.55 5.22
C ILE A 139 -6.00 -6.12 5.36
N GLY A 140 -4.73 -5.89 5.02
CA GLY A 140 -4.08 -4.58 5.09
C GLY A 140 -4.69 -3.55 4.13
N GLY A 141 -4.99 -3.95 2.90
CA GLY A 141 -5.68 -3.10 1.92
C GLY A 141 -7.09 -2.71 2.37
N MET A 142 -7.84 -3.67 2.92
CA MET A 142 -9.16 -3.43 3.51
C MET A 142 -9.08 -2.54 4.75
N GLY A 143 -8.05 -2.72 5.57
CA GLY A 143 -7.83 -1.97 6.82
C GLY A 143 -7.82 -0.47 6.60
N ILE A 144 -7.18 0.01 5.55
CA ILE A 144 -7.19 1.45 5.21
C ILE A 144 -8.60 1.94 4.85
N ILE A 145 -9.36 1.20 4.04
CA ILE A 145 -10.72 1.60 3.67
C ILE A 145 -11.61 1.70 4.91
N VAL A 146 -11.53 0.70 5.79
CA VAL A 146 -12.31 0.68 7.04
C VAL A 146 -11.81 1.75 8.02
N LEU A 147 -10.49 1.91 8.13
CA LEU A 147 -9.88 2.91 9.01
C LEU A 147 -10.26 4.33 8.59
N THR A 148 -10.11 4.64 7.31
CA THR A 148 -10.44 5.95 6.74
C THR A 148 -11.91 6.30 6.97
N ILE A 149 -12.81 5.33 6.87
CA ILE A 149 -14.25 5.59 6.93
C ILE A 149 -14.83 5.42 8.35
N ALA A 150 -14.30 4.50 9.15
CA ALA A 150 -14.85 4.21 10.47
C ALA A 150 -14.19 5.02 11.61
N ILE A 151 -12.91 5.33 11.53
CA ILE A 151 -12.13 5.97 12.60
C ILE A 151 -11.96 7.47 12.40
N LEU A 152 -11.82 7.96 11.17
CA LEU A 152 -11.68 9.39 10.91
C LEU A 152 -12.84 10.25 11.44
N PRO A 153 -14.12 9.82 11.40
CA PRO A 153 -15.18 10.57 12.04
C PRO A 153 -15.13 10.54 13.57
N LEU A 154 -14.56 9.50 14.17
CA LEU A 154 -14.34 9.43 15.62
C LEU A 154 -13.22 10.38 16.08
N LEU A 155 -12.28 10.72 15.19
CA LEU A 155 -11.22 11.68 15.45
C LEU A 155 -11.70 13.14 15.46
N GLY A 156 -12.97 13.41 15.14
CA GLY A 156 -13.61 14.73 15.18
C GLY A 156 -13.18 15.68 14.06
N ILE A 157 -13.55 16.97 14.17
CA ILE A 157 -13.43 17.99 13.11
C ILE A 157 -12.04 18.08 12.45
N GLY A 158 -10.97 17.80 13.18
CA GLY A 158 -9.60 17.78 12.64
C GLY A 158 -9.32 16.57 11.72
N GLY A 159 -9.86 15.42 12.01
CA GLY A 159 -9.77 14.24 11.14
C GLY A 159 -10.58 14.40 9.86
N MET A 160 -11.72 15.07 9.96
CA MET A 160 -12.54 15.43 8.79
C MET A 160 -11.81 16.40 7.85
N GLN A 161 -11.05 17.35 8.38
CA GLN A 161 -10.24 18.28 7.57
C GLN A 161 -9.05 17.59 6.91
N LEU A 162 -8.41 16.66 7.61
CA LEU A 162 -7.36 15.80 7.02
C LEU A 162 -7.95 14.87 5.95
N PHE A 163 -9.11 14.28 6.20
CA PHE A 163 -9.84 13.48 5.23
C PHE A 163 -10.27 14.30 4.00
N MET A 164 -10.67 15.56 4.18
CA MET A 164 -10.98 16.45 3.06
C MET A 164 -9.73 16.91 2.30
N ALA A 165 -8.54 16.90 2.93
CA ALA A 165 -7.26 17.11 2.26
C ALA A 165 -6.75 15.83 1.58
N GLU A 166 -7.08 14.67 2.12
CA GLU A 166 -6.70 13.35 1.59
C GLU A 166 -7.70 12.79 0.60
N ALA A 167 -8.96 13.15 0.73
CA ALA A 167 -10.03 12.86 -0.21
C ALA A 167 -10.81 14.15 -0.54
N PRO A 168 -10.22 15.11 -1.25
CA PRO A 168 -10.94 16.24 -1.79
C PRO A 168 -11.75 15.80 -3.02
N GLY A 169 -12.52 14.72 -2.86
CA GLY A 169 -13.55 14.33 -3.81
C GLY A 169 -14.72 15.34 -3.77
N PRO A 170 -15.76 15.19 -4.60
CA PRO A 170 -17.04 15.93 -4.46
C PRO A 170 -17.68 15.55 -3.13
N SER A 171 -17.08 16.03 -2.12
CA SER A 171 -17.06 15.60 -0.72
C SER A 171 -18.28 15.98 0.07
N ALA A 172 -19.15 16.72 -0.50
CA ALA A 172 -20.41 17.03 0.13
C ALA A 172 -21.48 15.95 -0.14
N ASP A 173 -21.30 15.13 -1.18
CA ASP A 173 -22.17 13.99 -1.41
C ASP A 173 -21.70 12.82 -0.52
N LYS A 174 -22.05 12.88 0.77
CA LYS A 174 -22.05 11.70 1.62
C LYS A 174 -22.76 10.60 0.84
N LEU A 175 -22.07 9.52 0.52
CA LEU A 175 -22.68 8.37 -0.16
C LEU A 175 -23.91 7.89 0.61
N HIS A 176 -23.89 8.11 1.93
CA HIS A 176 -25.00 7.88 2.85
C HIS A 176 -24.87 8.74 4.10
N PRO A 177 -26.00 9.07 4.81
CA PRO A 177 -26.00 9.79 6.08
C PRO A 177 -25.26 9.04 7.19
N ARG A 178 -25.07 7.71 7.06
CA ARG A 178 -24.34 6.89 8.04
C ARG A 178 -23.02 6.43 7.44
N ILE A 179 -21.93 6.71 8.13
CA ILE A 179 -20.54 6.34 7.77
C ILE A 179 -20.38 4.84 7.62
N THR A 180 -21.05 4.07 8.49
CA THR A 180 -21.06 2.59 8.45
C THR A 180 -21.61 2.02 7.14
N ASP A 181 -22.61 2.65 6.54
CA ASP A 181 -23.19 2.19 5.27
C ASP A 181 -22.25 2.44 4.09
N THR A 182 -21.50 3.54 4.13
CA THR A 182 -20.44 3.83 3.15
C THR A 182 -19.32 2.79 3.27
N ALA A 183 -18.86 2.49 4.50
CA ALA A 183 -17.80 1.49 4.74
C ALA A 183 -18.21 0.09 4.22
N LYS A 184 -19.43 -0.36 4.51
CA LYS A 184 -19.97 -1.65 4.03
C LYS A 184 -19.98 -1.74 2.50
N ARG A 185 -20.35 -0.66 1.80
CA ARG A 185 -20.42 -0.64 0.34
C ARG A 185 -19.02 -0.67 -0.29
N LEU A 186 -18.08 0.10 0.26
CA LEU A 186 -16.71 0.08 -0.23
C LEU A 186 -16.05 -1.28 0.01
N TRP A 187 -16.32 -1.90 1.18
CA TRP A 187 -15.88 -3.25 1.46
C TRP A 187 -16.46 -4.27 0.47
N LEU A 188 -17.75 -4.16 0.17
CA LEU A 188 -18.40 -5.03 -0.82
C LEU A 188 -17.76 -4.89 -2.22
N ILE A 189 -17.42 -3.66 -2.64
CA ILE A 189 -16.72 -3.41 -3.90
C ILE A 189 -15.34 -4.05 -3.88
N TYR A 190 -14.61 -3.93 -2.77
CA TYR A 190 -13.31 -4.54 -2.62
C TYR A 190 -13.34 -6.06 -2.79
N VAL A 191 -14.29 -6.72 -2.11
CA VAL A 191 -14.52 -8.18 -2.26
C VAL A 191 -14.94 -8.53 -3.68
N LEU A 192 -15.86 -7.75 -4.28
CA LEU A 192 -16.34 -7.97 -5.63
C LEU A 192 -15.20 -7.86 -6.66
N LEU A 193 -14.36 -6.84 -6.56
CA LEU A 193 -13.20 -6.66 -7.45
C LEU A 193 -12.23 -7.83 -7.31
N THR A 194 -11.93 -8.28 -6.08
CA THR A 194 -11.08 -9.44 -5.84
C THR A 194 -11.65 -10.70 -6.50
N PHE A 195 -12.95 -10.91 -6.37
CA PHE A 195 -13.62 -12.08 -6.97
C PHE A 195 -13.64 -12.04 -8.49
N ILE A 196 -13.93 -10.88 -9.07
CA ILE A 196 -13.94 -10.71 -10.55
C ILE A 196 -12.52 -10.92 -11.10
N GLU A 197 -11.50 -10.33 -10.45
CA GLU A 197 -10.11 -10.53 -10.86
C GLU A 197 -9.70 -11.99 -10.78
N PHE A 198 -10.01 -12.67 -9.67
CA PHE A 198 -9.77 -14.12 -9.54
C PHE A 198 -10.34 -14.90 -10.73
N LEU A 199 -11.60 -14.66 -11.12
CA LEU A 199 -12.23 -15.34 -12.23
C LEU A 199 -11.54 -15.03 -13.57
N LEU A 200 -11.20 -13.76 -13.80
CA LEU A 200 -10.55 -13.34 -15.05
C LEU A 200 -9.11 -13.90 -15.15
N LEU A 201 -8.36 -13.94 -14.06
CA LEU A 201 -7.04 -14.59 -14.03
C LEU A 201 -7.13 -16.08 -14.30
N LYS A 202 -8.17 -16.75 -13.78
CA LYS A 202 -8.42 -18.16 -14.07
C LYS A 202 -8.71 -18.39 -15.56
N VAL A 203 -9.55 -17.54 -16.16
CA VAL A 203 -9.84 -17.60 -17.60
C VAL A 203 -8.61 -17.26 -18.44
N ALA A 204 -7.74 -16.35 -17.97
CA ALA A 204 -6.48 -16.00 -18.63
C ALA A 204 -5.41 -17.10 -18.58
N GLY A 205 -5.67 -18.23 -17.87
CA GLY A 205 -4.81 -19.41 -17.83
C GLY A 205 -4.02 -19.62 -16.53
N MET A 206 -4.19 -18.78 -15.52
CA MET A 206 -3.60 -18.99 -14.19
C MET A 206 -4.27 -20.21 -13.50
N ASN A 207 -3.51 -20.96 -12.71
CA ASN A 207 -4.14 -21.97 -11.85
C ASN A 207 -4.96 -21.29 -10.74
N TRP A 208 -5.88 -22.02 -10.11
CA TRP A 208 -6.82 -21.43 -9.13
C TRP A 208 -6.12 -20.88 -7.90
N PHE A 209 -5.03 -21.54 -7.44
CA PHE A 209 -4.28 -21.12 -6.27
C PHE A 209 -3.52 -19.81 -6.53
N ASP A 210 -2.80 -19.73 -7.65
CA ASP A 210 -2.09 -18.50 -8.02
C ASP A 210 -3.07 -17.37 -8.32
N ALA A 211 -4.20 -17.65 -8.99
CA ALA A 211 -5.21 -16.65 -9.32
C ALA A 211 -5.82 -15.98 -8.07
N ILE A 212 -6.18 -16.75 -7.02
CA ILE A 212 -6.75 -16.16 -5.79
C ILE A 212 -5.71 -15.34 -5.02
N ASN A 213 -4.47 -15.83 -4.94
CA ASN A 213 -3.39 -15.13 -4.26
C ASN A 213 -3.05 -13.81 -4.95
N HIS A 214 -2.93 -13.81 -6.29
CA HIS A 214 -2.64 -12.60 -7.04
C HIS A 214 -3.82 -11.62 -7.02
N ALA A 215 -5.08 -12.09 -7.11
CA ALA A 215 -6.24 -11.20 -6.99
C ALA A 215 -6.27 -10.49 -5.62
N MET A 216 -5.97 -11.20 -4.53
CA MET A 216 -5.87 -10.58 -3.21
C MET A 216 -4.74 -9.53 -3.15
N ALA A 217 -3.57 -9.85 -3.69
CA ALA A 217 -2.41 -8.98 -3.68
C ALA A 217 -2.54 -7.79 -4.65
N THR A 218 -3.25 -7.93 -5.78
CA THR A 218 -3.49 -6.84 -6.74
C THR A 218 -4.48 -5.81 -6.20
N VAL A 219 -5.67 -6.26 -5.77
CA VAL A 219 -6.73 -5.33 -5.31
C VAL A 219 -6.32 -4.60 -4.02
N SER A 220 -5.48 -5.23 -3.21
CA SER A 220 -4.86 -4.58 -2.04
C SER A 220 -3.69 -3.65 -2.40
N THR A 221 -3.23 -3.66 -3.66
CA THR A 221 -2.01 -2.98 -4.11
C THR A 221 -0.77 -3.40 -3.29
N GLY A 222 -0.60 -4.72 -3.07
CA GLY A 222 0.41 -5.24 -2.15
C GLY A 222 1.63 -5.89 -2.81
N GLY A 223 1.46 -6.58 -3.95
CA GLY A 223 2.57 -7.08 -4.79
C GLY A 223 3.20 -8.40 -4.38
N PHE A 224 2.75 -9.08 -3.33
CA PHE A 224 3.21 -10.43 -3.06
C PHE A 224 2.79 -11.42 -4.15
N SER A 225 3.72 -12.22 -4.61
CA SER A 225 3.49 -13.30 -5.58
C SER A 225 3.74 -14.66 -4.93
N THR A 226 3.18 -15.69 -5.54
CA THR A 226 3.45 -17.11 -5.25
C THR A 226 4.67 -17.62 -6.00
N LYS A 227 5.32 -16.78 -6.81
CA LYS A 227 6.48 -17.10 -7.64
C LYS A 227 7.68 -16.24 -7.29
N ASN A 228 8.89 -16.83 -7.37
CA ASN A 228 10.15 -16.13 -7.12
C ASN A 228 10.32 -14.94 -8.08
N ASN A 229 9.97 -15.14 -9.34
CA ASN A 229 10.09 -14.12 -10.39
C ASN A 229 8.83 -13.24 -10.51
N SER A 230 7.96 -13.17 -9.48
CA SER A 230 6.75 -12.36 -9.50
C SER A 230 5.89 -12.64 -10.75
N LEU A 231 5.34 -11.62 -11.41
CA LEU A 231 4.50 -11.74 -12.60
C LEU A 231 5.29 -12.04 -13.89
N SER A 232 6.63 -11.95 -13.87
CA SER A 232 7.46 -12.35 -15.01
C SER A 232 7.35 -13.85 -15.34
N TYR A 233 6.95 -14.68 -14.37
CA TYR A 233 6.62 -16.08 -14.58
C TYR A 233 5.56 -16.28 -15.69
N TRP A 234 4.64 -15.31 -15.84
CA TRP A 234 3.58 -15.33 -16.85
C TRP A 234 3.89 -14.40 -18.06
N ASN A 235 5.15 -14.10 -18.36
CA ASN A 235 5.53 -13.29 -19.52
C ASN A 235 5.09 -13.91 -20.86
N ALA A 236 4.95 -15.25 -20.92
CA ALA A 236 4.40 -15.97 -22.07
C ALA A 236 2.87 -15.91 -22.14
N MET A 237 2.18 -15.33 -21.16
CA MET A 237 0.72 -15.24 -21.06
C MET A 237 0.28 -13.76 -20.94
N PRO A 238 0.31 -12.95 -22.03
CA PRO A 238 0.03 -11.53 -21.98
C PRO A 238 -1.32 -11.18 -21.35
N MET A 239 -2.36 -12.01 -21.55
CA MET A 239 -3.68 -11.78 -20.97
C MET A 239 -3.67 -11.70 -19.45
N VAL A 240 -2.87 -12.52 -18.77
CA VAL A 240 -2.69 -12.45 -17.30
C VAL A 240 -2.20 -11.07 -16.89
N GLN A 241 -1.20 -10.53 -17.61
CA GLN A 241 -0.63 -9.23 -17.30
C GLN A 241 -1.62 -8.09 -17.58
N TYR A 242 -2.38 -8.15 -18.67
CA TYR A 242 -3.40 -7.12 -18.96
C TYR A 242 -4.54 -7.11 -17.93
N VAL A 243 -4.97 -8.27 -17.44
CA VAL A 243 -5.94 -8.36 -16.34
C VAL A 243 -5.38 -7.66 -15.10
N ILE A 244 -4.15 -7.98 -14.72
CA ILE A 244 -3.51 -7.39 -13.53
C ILE A 244 -3.31 -5.88 -13.70
N ILE A 245 -2.85 -5.39 -14.87
CA ILE A 245 -2.72 -3.95 -15.17
C ILE A 245 -4.06 -3.25 -14.92
N PHE A 246 -5.15 -3.80 -15.45
CA PHE A 246 -6.48 -3.23 -15.28
C PHE A 246 -6.89 -3.14 -13.81
N PHE A 247 -6.70 -4.23 -13.04
CA PHE A 247 -7.09 -4.23 -11.62
C PHE A 247 -6.15 -3.41 -10.75
N MET A 248 -4.84 -3.35 -11.02
CA MET A 248 -3.92 -2.39 -10.38
C MET A 248 -4.40 -0.95 -10.61
N PHE A 249 -4.74 -0.59 -11.85
CA PHE A 249 -5.26 0.73 -12.18
C PHE A 249 -6.54 1.05 -11.40
N VAL A 250 -7.50 0.13 -11.36
CA VAL A 250 -8.77 0.30 -10.63
C VAL A 250 -8.53 0.38 -9.12
N ALA A 251 -7.65 -0.46 -8.55
CA ALA A 251 -7.32 -0.45 -7.13
C ALA A 251 -6.58 0.84 -6.70
N GLY A 252 -5.76 1.41 -7.59
CA GLY A 252 -5.11 2.72 -7.40
C GLY A 252 -6.04 3.92 -7.61
N THR A 253 -7.27 3.71 -8.08
CA THR A 253 -8.30 4.75 -8.23
C THR A 253 -9.10 4.89 -6.93
N ASN A 254 -9.62 6.10 -6.65
CA ASN A 254 -10.50 6.34 -5.52
C ASN A 254 -11.71 5.40 -5.54
N PHE A 255 -11.91 4.61 -4.49
CA PHE A 255 -13.01 3.63 -4.39
C PHE A 255 -14.41 4.26 -4.47
N VAL A 256 -14.56 5.53 -4.10
CA VAL A 256 -15.82 6.27 -4.27
C VAL A 256 -16.10 6.51 -5.77
N LEU A 257 -15.06 6.82 -6.56
CA LEU A 257 -15.20 6.95 -8.01
C LEU A 257 -15.50 5.60 -8.66
N THR A 258 -14.87 4.52 -8.19
CA THR A 258 -15.18 3.15 -8.63
C THR A 258 -16.64 2.79 -8.34
N TYR A 259 -17.18 3.16 -7.16
CA TYR A 259 -18.60 3.00 -6.86
C TYR A 259 -19.51 3.76 -7.84
N PHE A 260 -19.16 4.99 -8.22
CA PHE A 260 -19.92 5.74 -9.21
C PHE A 260 -19.83 5.12 -10.61
N ALA A 261 -18.66 4.57 -11.01
CA ALA A 261 -18.49 3.86 -12.26
C ALA A 261 -19.42 2.62 -12.33
N LEU A 262 -19.42 1.79 -11.27
CA LEU A 262 -20.29 0.60 -11.18
C LEU A 262 -21.78 0.96 -11.20
N LYS A 263 -22.16 2.16 -10.78
CA LYS A 263 -23.54 2.68 -10.90
C LYS A 263 -23.87 3.35 -12.24
N GLY A 264 -23.01 3.22 -13.24
CA GLY A 264 -23.20 3.82 -14.56
C GLY A 264 -22.98 5.34 -14.61
N LYS A 265 -22.52 5.97 -13.50
CA LYS A 265 -22.28 7.43 -13.43
C LYS A 265 -20.88 7.78 -13.91
N VAL A 266 -20.47 7.26 -15.08
CA VAL A 266 -19.12 7.42 -15.64
C VAL A 266 -18.73 8.89 -15.83
N LYS A 267 -19.70 9.77 -16.18
CA LYS A 267 -19.45 11.21 -16.32
C LYS A 267 -18.83 11.82 -15.05
N LYS A 268 -19.26 11.40 -13.84
CA LYS A 268 -18.69 11.89 -12.58
C LYS A 268 -17.21 11.47 -12.40
N VAL A 269 -16.85 10.27 -12.90
CA VAL A 269 -15.47 9.78 -12.84
C VAL A 269 -14.58 10.60 -13.77
N LEU A 270 -15.01 10.80 -15.01
CA LEU A 270 -14.26 11.56 -16.01
C LEU A 270 -14.16 13.07 -15.67
N GLN A 271 -15.11 13.62 -14.92
CA GLN A 271 -15.06 15.00 -14.43
C GLN A 271 -14.12 15.20 -13.24
N SER A 272 -13.75 14.11 -12.53
CA SER A 272 -12.81 14.19 -11.43
C SER A 272 -11.42 14.61 -11.93
N GLU A 273 -10.91 15.69 -11.38
CA GLU A 273 -9.60 16.22 -11.72
C GLU A 273 -8.50 15.22 -11.35
N GLU A 274 -8.60 14.59 -10.16
CA GLU A 274 -7.66 13.56 -9.70
C GLU A 274 -7.60 12.38 -10.66
N PHE A 275 -8.75 11.86 -11.08
CA PHE A 275 -8.81 10.73 -12.02
C PHE A 275 -8.15 11.09 -13.35
N ARG A 276 -8.36 12.30 -13.88
CA ARG A 276 -7.73 12.76 -15.11
C ARG A 276 -6.21 12.83 -14.98
N TYR A 277 -5.70 13.45 -13.92
CA TYR A 277 -4.25 13.52 -13.68
C TYR A 277 -3.63 12.13 -13.47
N TYR A 278 -4.32 11.23 -12.77
CA TYR A 278 -3.89 9.85 -12.57
C TYR A 278 -3.82 9.09 -13.90
N PHE A 279 -4.88 9.12 -14.69
CA PHE A 279 -4.95 8.45 -16.00
C PHE A 279 -3.91 8.97 -16.99
N PHE A 280 -3.87 10.30 -17.20
CA PHE A 280 -2.93 10.89 -18.12
C PHE A 280 -1.49 10.83 -17.61
N GLY A 281 -1.27 10.83 -16.29
CA GLY A 281 0.03 10.61 -15.69
C GLY A 281 0.59 9.22 -16.02
N ILE A 282 -0.20 8.16 -15.82
CA ILE A 282 0.20 6.80 -16.21
C ILE A 282 0.45 6.73 -17.72
N LEU A 283 -0.45 7.27 -18.53
CA LEU A 283 -0.31 7.21 -19.98
C LEU A 283 0.96 7.92 -20.47
N SER A 284 1.23 9.13 -19.98
CA SER A 284 2.41 9.92 -20.38
C SER A 284 3.72 9.25 -19.95
N MET A 285 3.78 8.73 -18.72
CA MET A 285 4.97 8.01 -18.23
C MET A 285 5.16 6.69 -18.97
N THR A 286 4.09 5.95 -19.26
CA THR A 286 4.17 4.75 -20.11
C THR A 286 4.73 5.08 -21.48
N THR A 287 4.22 6.13 -22.15
CA THR A 287 4.71 6.55 -23.47
C THR A 287 6.21 6.90 -23.43
N LEU A 288 6.64 7.62 -22.38
CA LEU A 288 8.04 7.96 -22.19
C LEU A 288 8.91 6.70 -22.02
N VAL A 289 8.47 5.76 -21.19
CA VAL A 289 9.21 4.51 -20.94
C VAL A 289 9.24 3.62 -22.20
N VAL A 290 8.14 3.53 -22.95
CA VAL A 290 8.10 2.82 -24.25
C VAL A 290 9.13 3.43 -25.21
N PHE A 291 9.19 4.76 -25.30
CA PHE A 291 10.17 5.45 -26.13
C PHE A 291 11.60 5.08 -25.73
N ILE A 292 11.89 5.05 -24.41
CA ILE A 292 13.20 4.64 -23.90
C ILE A 292 13.52 3.19 -24.29
N ILE A 293 12.57 2.26 -24.10
CA ILE A 293 12.78 0.84 -24.42
C ILE A 293 13.06 0.66 -25.91
N LEU A 294 12.36 1.37 -26.79
CA LEU A 294 12.48 1.18 -28.24
C LEU A 294 13.69 1.86 -28.85
N PHE A 295 14.08 3.06 -28.34
CA PHE A 295 15.09 3.90 -28.99
C PHE A 295 16.41 4.03 -28.24
N PHE A 296 16.42 3.80 -26.92
CA PHE A 296 17.60 3.98 -26.06
C PHE A 296 17.98 2.70 -25.31
N ARG A 297 17.42 1.57 -25.70
CA ARG A 297 17.75 0.29 -25.10
C ARG A 297 19.23 -0.03 -25.34
N ASP A 298 19.99 -0.15 -24.26
CA ASP A 298 21.33 -0.69 -24.31
C ASP A 298 21.26 -2.22 -24.39
N GLU A 299 21.72 -2.81 -25.50
CA GLU A 299 21.72 -4.26 -25.70
C GLU A 299 22.60 -4.98 -24.67
N ALA A 300 23.64 -4.31 -24.15
CA ALA A 300 24.51 -4.86 -23.11
C ALA A 300 23.81 -5.01 -21.76
N LEU A 301 22.74 -4.26 -21.51
CA LEU A 301 21.90 -4.32 -20.33
C LEU A 301 20.67 -5.23 -20.51
N GLN A 302 20.71 -6.20 -21.43
CA GLN A 302 19.61 -7.15 -21.60
C GLN A 302 19.37 -7.94 -20.32
N THR A 303 18.11 -8.01 -19.94
CA THR A 303 17.68 -8.58 -18.67
C THR A 303 17.81 -10.10 -18.65
N THR A 304 18.03 -10.67 -17.49
CA THR A 304 17.94 -12.12 -17.25
C THR A 304 16.50 -12.65 -17.37
N ILE A 305 15.50 -11.74 -17.30
CA ILE A 305 14.08 -12.08 -17.43
C ILE A 305 13.72 -12.15 -18.92
N ALA A 306 13.25 -13.30 -19.37
CA ALA A 306 12.77 -13.47 -20.74
C ALA A 306 11.51 -12.67 -21.01
N HIS A 307 11.48 -11.95 -22.13
CA HIS A 307 10.35 -11.14 -22.61
C HIS A 307 9.90 -11.65 -23.98
N PRO A 308 9.19 -12.79 -24.06
CA PRO A 308 8.75 -13.33 -25.33
C PRO A 308 7.78 -12.36 -26.00
N ALA A 309 8.07 -12.03 -27.25
CA ALA A 309 7.25 -11.12 -28.08
C ALA A 309 6.07 -11.85 -28.70
N ILE A 310 5.15 -12.36 -27.88
CA ILE A 310 3.98 -13.19 -28.31
C ILE A 310 3.15 -12.45 -29.36
N TYR A 311 2.88 -11.16 -29.17
CA TYR A 311 2.14 -10.30 -30.11
C TYR A 311 3.04 -9.27 -30.82
N GLY A 312 4.35 -9.52 -30.85
CA GLY A 312 5.36 -8.63 -31.43
C GLY A 312 6.14 -7.79 -30.42
N ALA A 313 7.29 -7.28 -30.84
CA ALA A 313 8.22 -6.54 -29.96
C ALA A 313 7.62 -5.22 -29.42
N THR A 314 6.85 -4.51 -30.26
CA THR A 314 6.25 -3.24 -29.86
C THR A 314 5.16 -3.45 -28.79
N GLU A 315 4.31 -4.49 -28.94
CA GLU A 315 3.32 -4.85 -27.91
C GLU A 315 4.02 -5.21 -26.62
N SER A 316 5.06 -6.04 -26.68
CA SER A 316 5.84 -6.42 -25.48
C SER A 316 6.41 -5.20 -24.77
N ALA A 317 6.98 -4.25 -25.49
CA ALA A 317 7.52 -3.00 -24.93
C ALA A 317 6.41 -2.17 -24.27
N ILE A 318 5.26 -2.01 -24.92
CA ILE A 318 4.11 -1.26 -24.37
C ILE A 318 3.57 -1.96 -23.11
N ARG A 319 3.38 -3.27 -23.17
CA ARG A 319 2.82 -4.05 -22.06
C ARG A 319 3.72 -3.99 -20.83
N HIS A 320 5.02 -4.22 -20.97
CA HIS A 320 5.95 -4.17 -19.84
C HIS A 320 6.12 -2.75 -19.29
N ALA A 321 6.18 -1.74 -20.16
CA ALA A 321 6.21 -0.33 -19.72
C ALA A 321 4.95 0.04 -18.95
N LEU A 322 3.76 -0.25 -19.48
CA LEU A 322 2.48 0.03 -18.85
C LEU A 322 2.35 -0.73 -17.53
N PHE A 323 2.78 -2.00 -17.49
CA PHE A 323 2.76 -2.82 -16.29
C PHE A 323 3.63 -2.19 -15.19
N GLN A 324 4.90 -1.89 -15.47
CA GLN A 324 5.83 -1.38 -14.46
C GLN A 324 5.44 0.03 -13.99
N VAL A 325 5.05 0.93 -14.91
CA VAL A 325 4.57 2.28 -14.55
C VAL A 325 3.33 2.19 -13.68
N THR A 326 2.35 1.37 -14.04
CA THR A 326 1.13 1.18 -13.23
C THR A 326 1.48 0.57 -11.89
N SER A 327 2.31 -0.48 -11.86
CA SER A 327 2.72 -1.16 -10.62
C SER A 327 3.38 -0.22 -9.63
N ILE A 328 4.25 0.68 -10.09
CA ILE A 328 4.96 1.62 -9.21
C ILE A 328 4.03 2.76 -8.75
N ILE A 329 3.28 3.40 -9.65
CA ILE A 329 2.38 4.52 -9.29
C ILE A 329 1.24 4.05 -8.36
N THR A 330 0.73 2.83 -8.56
CA THR A 330 -0.28 2.26 -7.66
C THR A 330 0.32 1.68 -6.39
N THR A 331 1.65 1.71 -6.27
CA THR A 331 2.40 1.07 -5.17
C THR A 331 2.08 -0.41 -5.00
N THR A 332 1.72 -1.11 -6.09
CA THR A 332 1.45 -2.55 -6.05
C THR A 332 2.74 -3.36 -5.99
N GLY A 333 3.78 -2.97 -6.73
CA GLY A 333 5.09 -3.59 -6.63
C GLY A 333 5.26 -4.93 -7.36
N PHE A 334 4.31 -5.38 -8.18
CA PHE A 334 4.53 -6.53 -9.04
C PHE A 334 5.56 -6.25 -10.13
N VAL A 335 6.27 -7.30 -10.54
CA VAL A 335 7.38 -7.23 -11.50
C VAL A 335 7.14 -8.15 -12.68
N THR A 336 7.18 -7.61 -13.90
CA THR A 336 7.23 -8.38 -15.16
C THR A 336 8.56 -8.21 -15.87
N ALA A 337 9.33 -7.20 -15.48
CA ALA A 337 10.61 -6.84 -16.04
C ALA A 337 11.45 -6.09 -15.00
N ASP A 338 12.76 -6.26 -15.05
CA ASP A 338 13.67 -5.43 -14.26
C ASP A 338 13.90 -4.10 -14.97
N PHE A 339 13.19 -3.07 -14.53
CA PHE A 339 13.32 -1.72 -15.11
C PHE A 339 14.70 -1.09 -14.87
N THR A 340 15.46 -1.56 -13.89
CA THR A 340 16.81 -1.06 -13.61
C THR A 340 17.80 -1.46 -14.70
N MET A 341 17.47 -2.51 -15.45
CA MET A 341 18.27 -3.01 -16.58
C MET A 341 17.89 -2.37 -17.92
N TRP A 342 16.84 -1.55 -18.00
CA TRP A 342 16.44 -0.92 -19.26
C TRP A 342 17.37 0.23 -19.66
N SER A 343 17.67 1.12 -18.74
CA SER A 343 18.72 2.16 -18.85
C SER A 343 18.87 2.88 -17.51
N PHE A 344 19.99 3.57 -17.30
CA PHE A 344 20.15 4.46 -16.13
C PHE A 344 19.09 5.57 -16.10
N PHE A 345 18.69 6.08 -17.26
CA PHE A 345 17.65 7.09 -17.37
C PHE A 345 16.27 6.53 -16.95
N ALA A 346 15.92 5.31 -17.37
CA ALA A 346 14.72 4.62 -16.93
C ALA A 346 14.73 4.40 -15.41
N THR A 347 15.85 3.95 -14.84
CA THR A 347 16.01 3.80 -13.38
C THR A 347 15.75 5.13 -12.66
N GLY A 348 16.24 6.25 -13.16
CA GLY A 348 15.98 7.58 -12.61
C GLY A 348 14.50 7.97 -12.66
N ILE A 349 13.80 7.67 -13.77
CA ILE A 349 12.35 7.90 -13.89
C ILE A 349 11.58 7.07 -12.87
N PHE A 350 11.85 5.75 -12.78
CA PHE A 350 11.17 4.89 -11.82
C PHE A 350 11.45 5.30 -10.38
N PHE A 351 12.68 5.73 -10.08
CA PHE A 351 13.00 6.28 -8.75
C PHE A 351 12.19 7.55 -8.44
N ALA A 352 12.02 8.45 -9.42
CA ALA A 352 11.14 9.62 -9.25
C ALA A 352 9.67 9.21 -9.04
N LEU A 353 9.20 8.16 -9.72
CA LEU A 353 7.85 7.64 -9.56
C LEU A 353 7.60 7.02 -8.17
N PHE A 354 8.62 6.61 -7.41
CA PHE A 354 8.47 6.14 -6.02
C PHE A 354 7.86 7.20 -5.10
N PHE A 355 7.94 8.46 -5.45
CA PHE A 355 7.34 9.57 -4.71
C PHE A 355 5.92 9.91 -5.19
N VAL A 356 5.37 9.17 -6.16
CA VAL A 356 4.03 9.39 -6.72
C VAL A 356 3.17 8.18 -6.38
N GLY A 357 2.18 8.35 -5.54
CA GLY A 357 1.20 7.30 -5.20
C GLY A 357 -0.06 7.39 -6.06
N GLY A 358 -1.03 6.48 -5.82
CA GLY A 358 -2.32 6.52 -6.48
C GLY A 358 -3.25 7.60 -5.93
N SER A 359 -4.55 7.49 -6.26
CA SER A 359 -5.58 8.43 -5.81
C SER A 359 -5.84 8.34 -4.31
N ALA A 360 -6.25 9.46 -3.71
CA ALA A 360 -6.74 9.45 -2.34
C ALA A 360 -7.99 8.56 -2.21
N GLY A 361 -8.10 7.81 -1.09
CA GLY A 361 -9.18 6.84 -0.91
C GLY A 361 -9.07 5.60 -1.79
N SER A 362 -7.88 5.29 -2.32
CA SER A 362 -7.49 4.01 -2.90
C SER A 362 -6.72 3.15 -1.90
N THR A 363 -6.42 1.90 -2.24
CA THR A 363 -5.57 1.02 -1.43
C THR A 363 -4.09 1.34 -1.53
N SER A 364 -3.65 2.14 -2.51
CA SER A 364 -2.25 2.49 -2.75
C SER A 364 -1.59 3.19 -1.56
N GLY A 365 -0.28 3.06 -1.44
CA GLY A 365 0.58 3.83 -0.54
C GLY A 365 1.07 5.16 -1.14
N GLY A 366 2.23 5.62 -0.72
CA GLY A 366 2.92 6.77 -1.29
C GLY A 366 2.25 8.12 -1.10
N ILE A 367 2.81 9.15 -1.73
CA ILE A 367 2.22 10.51 -1.71
C ILE A 367 1.09 10.57 -2.73
N LYS A 368 -0.15 10.72 -2.25
CA LYS A 368 -1.35 10.70 -3.09
C LYS A 368 -1.32 11.79 -4.18
N ILE A 369 -1.79 11.46 -5.38
CA ILE A 369 -1.81 12.35 -6.55
C ILE A 369 -2.45 13.69 -6.25
N VAL A 370 -3.53 13.73 -5.47
CA VAL A 370 -4.19 14.98 -5.08
C VAL A 370 -3.25 15.99 -4.39
N ARG A 371 -2.30 15.48 -3.59
CA ARG A 371 -1.30 16.36 -2.94
C ARG A 371 -0.36 16.97 -3.98
N HIS A 372 0.08 16.20 -4.95
CA HIS A 372 0.89 16.71 -6.08
C HIS A 372 0.13 17.76 -6.89
N ILE A 373 -1.15 17.51 -7.20
CA ILE A 373 -1.99 18.46 -7.95
C ILE A 373 -2.09 19.80 -7.22
N VAL A 374 -2.45 19.77 -5.93
CA VAL A 374 -2.60 20.99 -5.12
C VAL A 374 -1.28 21.73 -4.96
N MET A 375 -0.19 20.99 -4.70
CA MET A 375 1.15 21.54 -4.55
C MET A 375 1.64 22.21 -5.85
N LEU A 376 1.52 21.54 -7.00
CA LEU A 376 1.91 22.08 -8.30
C LEU A 376 1.08 23.33 -8.65
N LYS A 377 -0.25 23.28 -8.44
CA LYS A 377 -1.10 24.44 -8.67
C LYS A 377 -0.74 25.61 -7.77
N ASN A 378 -0.44 25.35 -6.49
CA ASN A 378 0.02 26.42 -5.59
C ASN A 378 1.34 27.02 -6.08
N SER A 379 2.31 26.19 -6.47
CA SER A 379 3.61 26.65 -6.97
C SER A 379 3.45 27.52 -8.23
N PHE A 380 2.59 27.13 -9.18
CA PHE A 380 2.29 27.97 -10.35
C PHE A 380 1.56 29.27 -9.98
N LEU A 381 0.72 29.27 -8.94
CA LEU A 381 0.06 30.49 -8.47
C LEU A 381 1.03 31.47 -7.82
N GLU A 382 2.12 30.99 -7.19
CA GLU A 382 3.14 31.86 -6.61
C GLU A 382 3.84 32.71 -7.69
N PHE A 383 4.08 32.17 -8.90
CA PHE A 383 4.57 33.02 -10.02
C PHE A 383 3.60 34.15 -10.37
N LYS A 384 2.28 33.89 -10.34
CA LYS A 384 1.27 34.94 -10.60
C LYS A 384 1.22 35.98 -9.48
N LYS A 385 1.35 35.56 -8.23
CA LYS A 385 1.40 36.44 -7.07
C LYS A 385 2.65 37.32 -7.07
N THR A 386 3.79 36.79 -7.54
CA THR A 386 5.01 37.60 -7.71
C THR A 386 4.81 38.77 -8.68
N LEU A 387 4.02 38.56 -9.76
CA LEU A 387 3.68 39.59 -10.71
C LEU A 387 2.55 40.52 -10.22
N HIS A 388 1.65 40.00 -9.38
CA HIS A 388 0.48 40.70 -8.86
C HIS A 388 0.35 40.51 -7.35
N PRO A 389 1.19 41.16 -6.51
CA PRO A 389 1.29 40.87 -5.07
C PRO A 389 -0.02 41.07 -4.29
N ASN A 390 -0.90 41.97 -4.75
CA ASN A 390 -2.18 42.28 -4.09
C ASN A 390 -3.33 41.35 -4.54
N ALA A 391 -3.10 40.44 -5.49
CA ALA A 391 -4.15 39.58 -6.01
C ALA A 391 -4.43 38.37 -5.06
N ILE A 392 -5.66 38.27 -4.60
CA ILE A 392 -6.14 37.15 -3.78
C ILE A 392 -6.60 36.04 -4.74
N ILE A 393 -5.69 35.11 -5.09
CA ILE A 393 -5.96 34.00 -6.01
C ILE A 393 -5.92 32.67 -5.23
N PRO A 394 -7.08 32.03 -4.96
CA PRO A 394 -7.10 30.75 -4.27
C PRO A 394 -6.70 29.60 -5.22
N VAL A 395 -6.04 28.58 -4.67
CA VAL A 395 -5.87 27.29 -5.36
C VAL A 395 -7.24 26.68 -5.58
N ARG A 396 -7.53 26.20 -6.79
CA ARG A 396 -8.79 25.50 -7.11
C ARG A 396 -8.56 24.04 -7.42
N TYR A 397 -9.42 23.20 -6.85
CA TYR A 397 -9.45 21.77 -7.11
C TYR A 397 -10.91 21.34 -7.35
N ASN A 398 -11.18 20.61 -8.44
CA ASN A 398 -12.53 20.31 -8.91
C ASN A 398 -13.41 21.59 -8.91
N GLU A 399 -12.89 22.68 -9.47
CA GLU A 399 -13.54 24.01 -9.56
C GLU A 399 -13.81 24.72 -8.22
N LYS A 400 -13.56 24.06 -7.09
CA LYS A 400 -13.74 24.64 -5.74
C LYS A 400 -12.44 25.23 -5.20
N ALA A 401 -12.55 26.33 -4.48
CA ALA A 401 -11.41 26.91 -3.78
C ALA A 401 -10.96 26.02 -2.63
N VAL A 402 -9.65 25.73 -2.55
CA VAL A 402 -9.01 25.01 -1.46
C VAL A 402 -8.59 26.03 -0.40
N SER A 403 -8.89 25.76 0.87
CA SER A 403 -8.49 26.64 1.96
C SER A 403 -6.97 26.69 2.11
N GLN A 404 -6.45 27.85 2.50
CA GLN A 404 -5.02 28.06 2.74
C GLN A 404 -4.45 27.04 3.76
N THR A 405 -5.24 26.73 4.80
CA THR A 405 -4.85 25.73 5.81
C THR A 405 -4.58 24.36 5.19
N ILE A 406 -5.41 23.91 4.24
CA ILE A 406 -5.21 22.63 3.54
C ILE A 406 -3.94 22.69 2.69
N VAL A 407 -3.69 23.79 1.98
CA VAL A 407 -2.46 23.97 1.19
C VAL A 407 -1.22 23.88 2.09
N PHE A 408 -1.21 24.56 3.22
CA PHE A 408 -0.10 24.49 4.18
C PHE A 408 0.08 23.09 4.78
N ASN A 409 -0.99 22.39 5.09
CA ASN A 409 -0.90 21.00 5.58
C ASN A 409 -0.26 20.07 4.54
N ILE A 410 -0.61 20.22 3.25
CA ILE A 410 -0.01 19.44 2.15
C ILE A 410 1.48 19.76 2.00
N LEU A 411 1.85 21.04 2.03
CA LEU A 411 3.26 21.44 1.95
C LEU A 411 4.06 20.93 3.14
N SER A 412 3.51 21.03 4.37
CA SER A 412 4.14 20.49 5.58
C SER A 412 4.31 18.97 5.51
N PHE A 413 3.30 18.24 4.99
CA PHE A 413 3.41 16.81 4.77
C PHE A 413 4.57 16.47 3.82
N PHE A 414 4.66 17.17 2.70
CA PHE A 414 5.70 16.92 1.70
C PHE A 414 7.10 17.19 2.26
N VAL A 415 7.29 18.29 2.98
CA VAL A 415 8.57 18.62 3.62
C VAL A 415 8.98 17.56 4.63
N ILE A 416 8.06 17.13 5.51
CA ILE A 416 8.33 16.10 6.51
C ILE A 416 8.61 14.75 5.83
N TYR A 417 7.87 14.40 4.79
CA TYR A 417 8.09 13.17 4.02
C TYR A 417 9.51 13.13 3.45
N MET A 418 9.94 14.21 2.80
CA MET A 418 11.28 14.31 2.22
C MET A 418 12.39 14.32 3.28
N LEU A 419 12.17 14.97 4.43
CA LEU A 419 13.11 14.92 5.55
C LEU A 419 13.26 13.49 6.11
N ILE A 420 12.15 12.78 6.32
CA ILE A 420 12.19 11.39 6.77
C ILE A 420 12.90 10.51 5.75
N PHE A 421 12.60 10.67 4.46
CA PHE A 421 13.28 9.95 3.39
C PHE A 421 14.79 10.17 3.43
N MET A 422 15.25 11.42 3.52
CA MET A 422 16.68 11.76 3.55
C MET A 422 17.37 11.18 4.81
N ILE A 423 16.77 11.38 5.97
CA ILE A 423 17.29 10.84 7.25
C ILE A 423 17.34 9.31 7.19
N SER A 424 16.29 8.68 6.65
CA SER A 424 16.21 7.22 6.54
C SER A 424 17.27 6.64 5.62
N SER A 425 17.57 7.31 4.53
CA SER A 425 18.65 6.89 3.61
C SER A 425 20.01 6.91 4.32
N VAL A 426 20.29 7.95 5.11
CA VAL A 426 21.52 8.03 5.91
C VAL A 426 21.58 6.93 6.96
N VAL A 427 20.47 6.68 7.68
CA VAL A 427 20.40 5.61 8.69
C VAL A 427 20.62 4.24 8.05
N LEU A 428 20.01 3.95 6.90
CA LEU A 428 20.21 2.67 6.22
C LEU A 428 21.64 2.50 5.71
N THR A 429 22.28 3.57 5.26
CA THR A 429 23.71 3.53 4.91
C THR A 429 24.57 3.23 6.16
N PHE A 430 24.28 3.85 7.30
CA PHE A 430 24.95 3.52 8.57
C PHE A 430 24.73 2.06 8.99
N LEU A 431 23.57 1.47 8.66
CA LEU A 431 23.24 0.06 8.94
C LEU A 431 23.85 -0.92 7.91
N GLY A 432 24.68 -0.45 6.98
CA GLY A 432 25.52 -1.26 6.10
C GLY A 432 25.03 -1.41 4.65
N LEU A 433 24.00 -0.65 4.22
CA LEU A 433 23.61 -0.63 2.80
C LEU A 433 24.52 0.34 2.02
N ASP A 434 24.80 0.01 0.75
CA ASP A 434 25.37 0.97 -0.19
C ASP A 434 24.39 2.13 -0.45
N PHE A 435 24.90 3.26 -0.88
CA PHE A 435 24.12 4.50 -1.02
C PHE A 435 22.88 4.33 -1.93
N THR A 436 23.03 3.66 -3.07
CA THR A 436 21.94 3.44 -4.02
C THR A 436 20.85 2.55 -3.42
N SER A 437 21.24 1.45 -2.77
CA SER A 437 20.32 0.54 -2.09
C SER A 437 19.63 1.20 -0.90
N ALA A 438 20.34 2.04 -0.14
CA ALA A 438 19.76 2.78 0.97
C ALA A 438 18.69 3.78 0.51
N LEU A 439 18.94 4.52 -0.58
CA LEU A 439 17.95 5.40 -1.22
C LEU A 439 16.73 4.59 -1.68
N GLY A 440 16.97 3.48 -2.38
CA GLY A 440 15.90 2.62 -2.88
C GLY A 440 15.05 2.02 -1.75
N ALA A 441 15.70 1.42 -0.74
CA ALA A 441 15.02 0.81 0.40
C ALA A 441 14.22 1.83 1.22
N ALA A 442 14.78 3.04 1.45
CA ALA A 442 14.08 4.11 2.15
C ALA A 442 12.83 4.58 1.38
N ALA A 443 12.98 4.87 0.08
CA ALA A 443 11.87 5.33 -0.76
C ALA A 443 10.77 4.26 -0.88
N SER A 444 11.15 3.01 -1.15
CA SER A 444 10.21 1.90 -1.30
C SER A 444 9.48 1.57 0.00
N SER A 445 10.19 1.50 1.13
CA SER A 445 9.58 1.22 2.45
C SER A 445 8.64 2.35 2.89
N LEU A 446 9.05 3.61 2.74
CA LEU A 446 8.22 4.76 3.10
C LEU A 446 7.05 4.97 2.14
N GLY A 447 7.23 4.64 0.86
CA GLY A 447 6.19 4.69 -0.17
C GLY A 447 5.25 3.47 -0.17
N ASN A 448 5.58 2.39 0.56
CA ASN A 448 4.89 1.10 0.52
C ASN A 448 4.79 0.54 -0.90
N ILE A 449 5.92 0.42 -1.62
CA ILE A 449 5.96 0.08 -3.05
C ILE A 449 6.39 -1.37 -3.28
N GLY A 450 7.35 -1.86 -2.48
CA GLY A 450 7.92 -3.21 -2.55
C GLY A 450 9.28 -3.25 -3.21
N PRO A 451 9.37 -3.32 -4.55
CA PRO A 451 10.66 -3.29 -5.24
C PRO A 451 11.33 -1.93 -5.07
N ALA A 452 12.67 -1.93 -5.13
CA ALA A 452 13.48 -0.73 -4.99
C ALA A 452 14.54 -0.64 -6.10
N ILE A 453 15.66 0.00 -5.83
CA ILE A 453 16.86 0.08 -6.70
C ILE A 453 18.07 -0.43 -5.94
N GLY A 454 19.15 -0.76 -6.64
CA GLY A 454 20.38 -1.30 -6.04
C GLY A 454 20.22 -2.78 -5.64
N SER A 455 20.78 -3.18 -4.50
CA SER A 455 20.77 -4.58 -4.03
C SER A 455 19.38 -5.10 -3.64
N VAL A 456 18.38 -4.24 -3.58
CA VAL A 456 16.96 -4.54 -3.30
C VAL A 456 16.07 -4.24 -4.52
N SER A 457 16.64 -4.36 -5.73
CA SER A 457 15.98 -4.13 -7.02
C SER A 457 14.82 -5.12 -7.27
N PRO A 458 14.02 -4.96 -8.34
CA PRO A 458 12.85 -5.77 -8.63
C PRO A 458 13.05 -7.30 -8.66
N VAL A 459 14.27 -7.74 -8.95
CA VAL A 459 14.65 -9.18 -9.03
C VAL A 459 15.39 -9.66 -7.78
N HIS A 460 15.59 -8.79 -6.79
CA HIS A 460 16.25 -9.11 -5.54
C HIS A 460 15.26 -9.03 -4.36
N ASN A 461 15.73 -9.40 -3.18
CA ASN A 461 14.95 -9.39 -1.96
C ASN A 461 15.70 -8.71 -0.80
N PHE A 462 15.04 -8.58 0.35
CA PHE A 462 15.58 -7.91 1.55
C PHE A 462 16.26 -8.89 2.52
N ALA A 463 16.47 -10.16 2.14
CA ALA A 463 17.02 -11.17 3.04
C ALA A 463 18.42 -10.82 3.57
N HIS A 464 19.28 -10.27 2.71
CA HIS A 464 20.67 -9.93 3.01
C HIS A 464 20.84 -8.72 3.94
N LEU A 465 19.78 -7.96 4.20
CA LEU A 465 19.85 -6.79 5.09
C LEU A 465 20.13 -7.19 6.54
N SER A 466 20.87 -6.33 7.26
CA SER A 466 21.08 -6.49 8.69
C SER A 466 19.74 -6.46 9.45
N ALA A 467 19.69 -7.10 10.63
CA ALA A 467 18.50 -7.09 11.48
C ALA A 467 18.04 -5.66 11.79
N GLY A 468 18.96 -4.74 12.08
CA GLY A 468 18.65 -3.32 12.33
C GLY A 468 18.00 -2.64 11.12
N ALA A 469 18.50 -2.90 9.90
CA ALA A 469 17.94 -2.37 8.68
C ALA A 469 16.51 -2.91 8.42
N LYS A 470 16.25 -4.20 8.68
CA LYS A 470 14.91 -4.81 8.56
C LYS A 470 13.91 -4.18 9.53
N TRP A 471 14.27 -4.00 10.81
CA TRP A 471 13.42 -3.32 11.79
C TRP A 471 13.15 -1.87 11.41
N PHE A 472 14.17 -1.16 10.92
CA PHE A 472 14.02 0.22 10.49
C PHE A 472 13.13 0.35 9.24
N CYS A 473 13.32 -0.50 8.22
CA CYS A 473 12.42 -0.57 7.06
C CYS A 473 10.98 -0.89 7.48
N SER A 474 10.77 -1.83 8.41
CA SER A 474 9.44 -2.15 8.95
C SER A 474 8.79 -0.93 9.62
N PHE A 475 9.56 -0.12 10.33
CA PHE A 475 9.09 1.14 10.91
C PHE A 475 8.72 2.16 9.82
N LEU A 476 9.51 2.28 8.74
CA LEU A 476 9.18 3.14 7.60
C LEU A 476 7.90 2.69 6.89
N MET A 477 7.70 1.38 6.71
CA MET A 477 6.46 0.82 6.14
C MET A 477 5.24 1.21 6.96
N LEU A 478 5.35 1.17 8.30
CA LEU A 478 4.27 1.58 9.21
C LEU A 478 3.97 3.09 9.09
N ILE A 479 5.02 3.93 9.10
CA ILE A 479 4.88 5.39 8.98
C ILE A 479 4.25 5.74 7.63
N GLY A 480 4.73 5.16 6.54
CA GLY A 480 4.21 5.38 5.19
C GLY A 480 2.73 5.03 5.10
N ARG A 481 2.36 3.85 5.60
CA ARG A 481 0.99 3.35 5.55
C ARG A 481 0.00 4.18 6.35
N LEU A 482 0.39 4.71 7.49
CA LEU A 482 -0.43 5.54 8.39
C LEU A 482 -0.28 7.05 8.11
N GLU A 483 0.26 7.41 6.95
CA GLU A 483 0.36 8.78 6.47
C GLU A 483 1.09 9.72 7.44
N LEU A 484 2.29 9.32 7.89
CA LEU A 484 3.25 10.05 8.69
C LEU A 484 2.70 10.63 10.01
N PHE A 485 1.80 11.62 9.93
CA PHE A 485 1.35 12.37 11.10
C PHE A 485 0.69 11.48 12.16
N THR A 486 -0.03 10.44 11.75
CA THR A 486 -0.71 9.51 12.67
C THR A 486 0.27 8.81 13.62
N VAL A 487 1.46 8.47 13.13
CA VAL A 487 2.51 7.82 13.92
C VAL A 487 3.41 8.85 14.58
N LEU A 488 3.86 9.86 13.84
CA LEU A 488 4.85 10.82 14.32
C LEU A 488 4.35 11.66 15.49
N ILE A 489 3.05 11.97 15.54
CA ILE A 489 2.47 12.72 16.66
C ILE A 489 2.69 12.02 18.01
N LEU A 490 2.77 10.68 18.04
CA LEU A 490 3.02 9.90 19.25
C LEU A 490 4.41 10.14 19.82
N PHE A 491 5.37 10.55 19.03
CA PHE A 491 6.74 10.88 19.45
C PHE A 491 6.90 12.32 19.87
N THR A 492 5.84 13.14 19.76
CA THR A 492 5.91 14.55 20.16
C THR A 492 5.53 14.74 21.63
N PRO A 493 6.21 15.65 22.37
CA PRO A 493 5.83 15.97 23.75
C PRO A 493 4.40 16.50 23.88
N PHE A 494 3.86 17.15 22.84
CA PHE A 494 2.51 17.71 22.80
C PHE A 494 1.42 16.64 22.93
N PHE A 495 1.69 15.43 22.45
CA PHE A 495 0.75 14.32 22.58
C PHE A 495 0.54 13.90 24.05
N TRP A 496 1.61 13.87 24.83
CA TRP A 496 1.61 13.34 26.21
C TRP A 496 1.30 14.39 27.26
N ARG A 497 1.44 15.69 26.93
CA ARG A 497 1.09 16.75 27.86
C ARG A 497 -0.41 16.71 28.18
N LYS A 498 -0.73 16.83 29.49
CA LYS A 498 -2.09 17.11 29.97
C LYS A 498 -2.33 18.60 29.74
N ASN A 499 -3.23 18.94 28.82
CA ASN A 499 -3.75 20.31 28.71
C ASN A 499 -4.86 20.50 29.73
#